data_07324f15a6e2d77ad22772ecb33ea1b4
#
_entry.id   07324f15a6e2d77ad22772ecb33ea1b4
#
_cell.length_a   1.000
_cell.length_b   1.000
_cell.length_c   1.000
_cell.angle_alpha   90.00
_cell.angle_beta   90.00
_cell.angle_gamma   90.00
#
_symmetry.space_group_name_H-M   'P 1'
#
loop_
_entity.id
_entity.type
_entity.pdbx_description
1 polymer ?
#
loop_
_entity_poly.entity_id
_entity_poly.type
_entity_poly.pdbx_seq_one_letter_code
_entity_poly.pdbx_strand_id
1 'polypeptide(L)'
;QASGQLNKASDYRQVVVAWRNGSPVKLDEVAKIYDSVENDKAATWFNGTRSIVLAIQKQPDANTVAVVEAVRAKLSSLRAQIPPSVTMDVTEDRSVSIRESVADVEETLLIAVGLVIVVIFLFLRSASATFIPALAVPISVLGTCAVMYALDYSINNMTLLALTLSVGFVVDDA
;
A
#
# COMPACT_ATOMS: atom_id res chain seq x y z
N GLN A 1 13.04 -19.65 -32.43
CA GLN A 1 13.86 -20.15 -31.31
C GLN A 1 13.29 -21.52 -30.95
N ALA A 2 14.03 -22.61 -31.20
CA ALA A 2 13.65 -23.94 -30.73
C ALA A 2 14.02 -23.99 -29.24
N SER A 3 13.02 -23.89 -28.37
CA SER A 3 13.19 -24.13 -26.94
C SER A 3 13.15 -25.64 -26.72
N GLY A 4 14.27 -26.22 -26.33
CA GLY A 4 14.34 -27.67 -25.98
C GLY A 4 13.81 -27.97 -24.56
N GLN A 5 13.12 -27.00 -23.91
CA GLN A 5 12.52 -27.18 -22.59
C GLN A 5 11.20 -27.95 -22.68
N LEU A 6 11.13 -29.07 -21.97
CA LEU A 6 9.91 -29.80 -21.71
C LEU A 6 9.12 -29.11 -20.60
N ASN A 7 7.86 -28.76 -20.85
CA ASN A 7 7.06 -27.97 -19.91
C ASN A 7 5.96 -28.78 -19.20
N LYS A 8 5.72 -30.03 -19.66
CA LYS A 8 4.69 -30.90 -19.07
C LYS A 8 5.28 -32.20 -18.60
N ALA A 9 4.78 -32.73 -17.51
CA ALA A 9 5.19 -34.06 -16.99
C ALA A 9 5.08 -35.17 -18.03
N SER A 10 4.09 -35.12 -18.93
CA SER A 10 3.91 -36.06 -20.03
C SER A 10 5.14 -36.15 -20.93
N ASP A 11 5.80 -35.04 -21.19
CA ASP A 11 6.89 -34.94 -22.15
C ASP A 11 8.18 -35.54 -21.58
N TYR A 12 8.33 -35.53 -20.25
CA TYR A 12 9.44 -36.15 -19.55
C TYR A 12 9.38 -37.68 -19.50
N ARG A 13 8.20 -38.29 -19.65
CA ARG A 13 8.03 -39.76 -19.53
C ARG A 13 8.90 -40.54 -20.49
N GLN A 14 9.09 -40.04 -21.71
CA GLN A 14 9.84 -40.69 -22.78
C GLN A 14 11.35 -40.37 -22.74
N VAL A 15 11.82 -39.59 -21.80
CA VAL A 15 13.25 -39.24 -21.67
C VAL A 15 14.04 -40.52 -21.30
N VAL A 16 15.02 -40.86 -22.12
CA VAL A 16 15.92 -42.00 -21.86
C VAL A 16 16.96 -41.56 -20.84
N VAL A 17 16.98 -42.21 -19.69
CA VAL A 17 17.90 -41.89 -18.57
C VAL A 17 19.10 -42.81 -18.52
N ALA A 18 19.01 -44.01 -19.05
CA ALA A 18 20.10 -44.98 -19.12
C ALA A 18 19.90 -45.99 -20.25
N TRP A 19 20.96 -46.73 -20.56
CA TRP A 19 20.91 -47.91 -21.45
C TRP A 19 21.32 -49.14 -20.64
N ARG A 20 20.51 -50.18 -20.67
CA ARG A 20 20.79 -51.42 -19.98
C ARG A 20 20.64 -52.60 -20.96
N ASN A 21 21.70 -53.41 -21.13
CA ASN A 21 21.72 -54.53 -22.06
C ASN A 21 21.23 -54.18 -23.48
N GLY A 22 21.57 -53.00 -23.98
CA GLY A 22 21.15 -52.55 -25.32
C GLY A 22 19.71 -51.95 -25.40
N SER A 23 18.96 -51.95 -24.31
CA SER A 23 17.62 -51.37 -24.24
C SER A 23 17.61 -50.04 -23.53
N PRO A 24 16.85 -49.02 -24.03
CA PRO A 24 16.73 -47.75 -23.34
C PRO A 24 15.85 -47.88 -22.10
N VAL A 25 16.29 -47.31 -20.98
CA VAL A 25 15.51 -47.18 -19.75
C VAL A 25 14.92 -45.76 -19.74
N LYS A 26 13.60 -45.68 -19.75
CA LYS A 26 12.88 -44.39 -19.72
C LYS A 26 12.64 -43.87 -18.31
N LEU A 27 12.45 -42.56 -18.18
CA LEU A 27 12.25 -41.92 -16.89
C LEU A 27 10.98 -42.39 -16.16
N ASP A 28 9.91 -42.72 -16.90
CA ASP A 28 8.66 -43.27 -16.32
C ASP A 28 8.79 -44.70 -15.77
N GLU A 29 9.84 -45.45 -16.15
CA GLU A 29 10.13 -46.77 -15.60
C GLU A 29 10.82 -46.72 -14.22
N VAL A 30 11.48 -45.61 -13.90
CA VAL A 30 12.29 -45.47 -12.67
C VAL A 30 11.76 -44.39 -11.71
N ALA A 31 10.86 -43.50 -12.17
CA ALA A 31 10.36 -42.40 -11.39
C ALA A 31 8.87 -42.12 -11.66
N LYS A 32 8.17 -41.59 -10.67
CA LYS A 32 6.82 -40.99 -10.84
C LYS A 32 6.94 -39.55 -11.29
N ILE A 33 6.33 -39.25 -12.43
CA ILE A 33 6.40 -37.92 -13.04
C ILE A 33 4.98 -37.32 -13.05
N TYR A 34 4.85 -36.16 -12.40
CA TYR A 34 3.56 -35.43 -12.31
C TYR A 34 3.79 -33.92 -12.31
N ASP A 35 2.85 -33.20 -12.89
CA ASP A 35 2.85 -31.76 -12.82
C ASP A 35 2.53 -31.32 -11.38
N SER A 36 3.30 -30.40 -10.85
CA SER A 36 3.14 -29.90 -9.49
C SER A 36 3.39 -28.39 -9.45
N VAL A 37 3.26 -27.83 -8.28
CA VAL A 37 3.57 -26.42 -7.99
C VAL A 37 4.90 -26.34 -7.26
N GLU A 38 5.63 -25.23 -7.40
CA GLU A 38 6.93 -25.01 -6.74
C GLU A 38 6.82 -25.09 -5.21
N ASN A 39 5.70 -24.60 -4.68
CA ASN A 39 5.43 -24.64 -3.24
C ASN A 39 4.02 -25.20 -2.99
N ASP A 40 3.94 -26.43 -2.52
CA ASP A 40 2.72 -27.14 -2.17
C ASP A 40 2.23 -26.86 -0.72
N LYS A 41 3.09 -26.20 0.09
CA LYS A 41 2.83 -25.92 1.52
C LYS A 41 2.14 -24.56 1.73
N ALA A 42 2.10 -23.72 0.71
CA ALA A 42 1.42 -22.42 0.76
C ALA A 42 0.26 -22.38 -0.22
N ALA A 43 -0.92 -22.02 0.29
CA ALA A 43 -2.10 -21.80 -0.52
C ALA A 43 -2.86 -20.58 0.03
N THR A 44 -3.45 -19.80 -0.88
CA THR A 44 -4.25 -18.64 -0.54
C THR A 44 -5.66 -18.80 -1.07
N TRP A 45 -6.62 -18.28 -0.31
CA TRP A 45 -8.03 -18.28 -0.67
C TRP A 45 -8.59 -16.87 -0.53
N PHE A 46 -9.45 -16.51 -1.45
CA PHE A 46 -10.24 -15.30 -1.40
C PHE A 46 -11.72 -15.68 -1.53
N ASN A 47 -12.54 -15.30 -0.55
CA ASN A 47 -13.95 -15.68 -0.49
C ASN A 47 -14.23 -17.18 -0.70
N GLY A 48 -13.39 -18.05 -0.11
CA GLY A 48 -13.52 -19.51 -0.22
C GLY A 48 -13.02 -20.10 -1.54
N THR A 49 -12.58 -19.28 -2.49
CA THR A 49 -12.01 -19.72 -3.78
C THR A 49 -10.49 -19.65 -3.72
N ARG A 50 -9.82 -20.68 -4.23
CA ARG A 50 -8.35 -20.69 -4.32
C ARG A 50 -7.90 -19.57 -5.26
N SER A 51 -6.99 -18.74 -4.79
CA SER A 51 -6.55 -17.54 -5.47
C SER A 51 -5.04 -17.32 -5.35
N ILE A 52 -4.52 -16.40 -6.13
CA ILE A 52 -3.14 -15.91 -6.01
C ILE A 52 -3.19 -14.50 -5.45
N VAL A 53 -2.48 -14.27 -4.36
CA VAL A 53 -2.33 -12.94 -3.77
C VAL A 53 -1.02 -12.31 -4.24
N LEU A 54 -1.12 -11.13 -4.84
CA LEU A 54 0.02 -10.31 -5.21
C LEU A 54 0.16 -9.16 -4.22
N ALA A 55 1.21 -9.20 -3.41
CA ALA A 55 1.53 -8.13 -2.47
C ALA A 55 2.47 -7.12 -3.15
N ILE A 56 2.01 -5.90 -3.33
CA ILE A 56 2.81 -4.81 -3.88
C ILE A 56 3.38 -4.02 -2.70
N GLN A 57 4.70 -4.00 -2.59
CA GLN A 57 5.42 -3.26 -1.56
C GLN A 57 6.03 -2.00 -2.18
N LYS A 58 5.80 -0.86 -1.53
CA LYS A 58 6.47 0.38 -1.88
C LYS A 58 7.90 0.41 -1.35
N GLN A 59 8.77 1.16 -1.99
CA GLN A 59 10.07 1.51 -1.42
C GLN A 59 9.87 2.36 -0.14
N PRO A 60 10.81 2.30 0.83
CA PRO A 60 10.66 3.00 2.11
C PRO A 60 10.30 4.48 1.98
N ASP A 61 10.94 5.20 1.07
CA ASP A 61 10.79 6.65 0.90
C ASP A 61 9.67 7.05 -0.09
N ALA A 62 8.99 6.08 -0.71
CA ALA A 62 7.96 6.37 -1.69
C ALA A 62 6.65 6.80 -1.01
N ASN A 63 5.95 7.75 -1.64
CA ASN A 63 4.61 8.17 -1.21
C ASN A 63 3.59 7.05 -1.48
N THR A 64 2.95 6.56 -0.41
CA THR A 64 2.00 5.44 -0.49
C THR A 64 0.81 5.73 -1.39
N VAL A 65 0.24 6.93 -1.31
CA VAL A 65 -0.93 7.33 -2.11
C VAL A 65 -0.57 7.37 -3.59
N ALA A 66 0.56 8.00 -3.94
CA ALA A 66 1.04 8.07 -5.32
C ALA A 66 1.35 6.69 -5.91
N VAL A 67 1.96 5.79 -5.13
CA VAL A 67 2.23 4.41 -5.57
C VAL A 67 0.92 3.65 -5.83
N VAL A 68 -0.06 3.76 -4.93
CA VAL A 68 -1.36 3.08 -5.10
C VAL A 68 -2.10 3.63 -6.33
N GLU A 69 -2.08 4.94 -6.56
CA GLU A 69 -2.67 5.56 -7.77
C GLU A 69 -2.01 5.05 -9.06
N ALA A 70 -0.68 5.00 -9.08
CA ALA A 70 0.07 4.46 -10.21
C ALA A 70 -0.25 2.98 -10.47
N VAL A 71 -0.39 2.17 -9.41
CA VAL A 71 -0.81 0.76 -9.51
C VAL A 71 -2.23 0.66 -10.04
N ARG A 72 -3.18 1.42 -9.50
CA ARG A 72 -4.57 1.43 -9.96
C ARG A 72 -4.70 1.81 -11.43
N ALA A 73 -3.94 2.80 -11.88
CA ALA A 73 -3.89 3.18 -13.28
C ALA A 73 -3.39 2.03 -14.18
N LYS A 74 -2.42 1.25 -13.70
CA LYS A 74 -1.90 0.07 -14.41
C LYS A 74 -2.86 -1.12 -14.40
N LEU A 75 -3.67 -1.31 -13.35
CA LEU A 75 -4.60 -2.43 -13.22
C LEU A 75 -5.62 -2.47 -14.35
N SER A 76 -6.08 -1.33 -14.85
CA SER A 76 -7.03 -1.27 -15.97
C SER A 76 -6.45 -1.88 -17.25
N SER A 77 -5.19 -1.59 -17.55
CA SER A 77 -4.49 -2.15 -18.71
C SER A 77 -4.13 -3.63 -18.52
N LEU A 78 -3.81 -4.04 -17.30
CA LEU A 78 -3.53 -5.45 -16.98
C LEU A 78 -4.79 -6.32 -17.09
N ARG A 79 -5.94 -5.82 -16.62
CA ARG A 79 -7.23 -6.52 -16.76
C ARG A 79 -7.58 -6.83 -18.22
N ALA A 80 -7.19 -5.95 -19.14
CA ALA A 80 -7.42 -6.18 -20.57
C ALA A 80 -6.50 -7.28 -21.17
N GLN A 81 -5.42 -7.64 -20.51
CA GLN A 81 -4.43 -8.62 -20.99
C GLN A 81 -4.63 -10.01 -20.40
N ILE A 82 -5.37 -10.13 -19.30
CA ILE A 82 -5.65 -11.43 -18.68
C ILE A 82 -6.89 -12.08 -19.29
N PRO A 83 -6.94 -13.44 -19.33
CA PRO A 83 -8.10 -14.16 -19.83
C PRO A 83 -9.37 -13.81 -19.05
N PRO A 84 -10.56 -13.79 -19.69
CA PRO A 84 -11.84 -13.49 -19.03
C PRO A 84 -12.21 -14.44 -17.88
N SER A 85 -11.58 -15.62 -17.83
CA SER A 85 -11.76 -16.59 -16.74
C SER A 85 -11.04 -16.21 -15.44
N VAL A 86 -10.18 -15.20 -15.47
CA VAL A 86 -9.43 -14.73 -14.29
C VAL A 86 -10.01 -13.41 -13.82
N THR A 87 -10.50 -13.38 -12.59
CA THR A 87 -10.93 -12.15 -11.91
C THR A 87 -9.78 -11.55 -11.13
N MET A 88 -9.68 -10.22 -11.11
CA MET A 88 -8.67 -9.48 -10.36
C MET A 88 -9.35 -8.47 -9.45
N ASP A 89 -9.21 -8.65 -8.15
CA ASP A 89 -9.79 -7.79 -7.12
C ASP A 89 -8.69 -7.17 -6.25
N VAL A 90 -8.91 -5.92 -5.83
CA VAL A 90 -8.06 -5.24 -4.86
C VAL A 90 -8.59 -5.55 -3.47
N THR A 91 -7.85 -6.32 -2.70
CA THR A 91 -8.26 -6.78 -1.37
C THR A 91 -7.89 -5.80 -0.26
N GLU A 92 -6.78 -5.12 -0.40
CA GLU A 92 -6.29 -4.16 0.59
C GLU A 92 -5.73 -2.92 -0.11
N ASP A 93 -6.13 -1.75 0.34
CA ASP A 93 -5.66 -0.46 -0.14
C ASP A 93 -5.35 0.46 1.04
N ARG A 94 -4.07 0.58 1.34
CA ARG A 94 -3.60 1.42 2.46
C ARG A 94 -3.74 2.92 2.20
N SER A 95 -3.96 3.36 0.96
CA SER A 95 -4.16 4.78 0.66
C SER A 95 -5.48 5.30 1.23
N VAL A 96 -6.49 4.44 1.37
CA VAL A 96 -7.79 4.82 1.94
C VAL A 96 -7.62 5.28 3.38
N SER A 97 -6.99 4.46 4.22
CA SER A 97 -6.74 4.81 5.63
C SER A 97 -5.91 6.08 5.80
N ILE A 98 -4.93 6.31 4.90
CA ILE A 98 -4.12 7.54 4.94
C ILE A 98 -4.98 8.76 4.57
N ARG A 99 -5.82 8.67 3.55
CA ARG A 99 -6.71 9.78 3.15
C ARG A 99 -7.73 10.10 4.23
N GLU A 100 -8.33 9.09 4.84
CA GLU A 100 -9.26 9.25 5.98
C GLU A 100 -8.54 9.92 7.15
N SER A 101 -7.33 9.46 7.51
CA SER A 101 -6.55 10.08 8.58
C SER A 101 -6.20 11.54 8.29
N VAL A 102 -5.90 11.90 7.05
CA VAL A 102 -5.66 13.31 6.66
C VAL A 102 -6.93 14.14 6.85
N ALA A 103 -8.08 13.64 6.39
CA ALA A 103 -9.35 14.33 6.54
C ALA A 103 -9.75 14.51 8.00
N ASP A 104 -9.57 13.48 8.84
CA ASP A 104 -9.83 13.54 10.28
C ASP A 104 -8.95 14.57 11.00
N VAL A 105 -7.66 14.65 10.60
CA VAL A 105 -6.74 15.66 11.14
C VAL A 105 -7.18 17.07 10.74
N GLU A 106 -7.55 17.27 9.47
CA GLU A 106 -8.04 18.56 8.98
C GLU A 106 -9.29 19.01 9.74
N GLU A 107 -10.27 18.13 9.92
CA GLU A 107 -11.50 18.41 10.69
C GLU A 107 -11.17 18.71 12.16
N THR A 108 -10.33 17.90 12.78
CA THR A 108 -9.92 18.09 14.19
C THR A 108 -9.19 19.42 14.40
N LEU A 109 -8.32 19.80 13.44
CA LEU A 109 -7.63 21.09 13.48
C LEU A 109 -8.60 22.26 13.39
N LEU A 110 -9.57 22.21 12.49
CA LEU A 110 -10.58 23.27 12.35
C LEU A 110 -11.41 23.41 13.62
N ILE A 111 -11.84 22.29 14.21
CA ILE A 111 -12.60 22.29 15.48
C ILE A 111 -11.75 22.86 16.62
N ALA A 112 -10.50 22.42 16.75
CA ALA A 112 -9.57 22.86 17.80
C ALA A 112 -9.33 24.38 17.70
N VAL A 113 -8.99 24.88 16.50
CA VAL A 113 -8.79 26.31 16.25
C VAL A 113 -10.05 27.11 16.57
N GLY A 114 -11.21 26.63 16.14
CA GLY A 114 -12.50 27.28 16.44
C GLY A 114 -12.78 27.34 17.94
N LEU A 115 -12.55 26.25 18.66
CA LEU A 115 -12.74 26.18 20.11
C LEU A 115 -11.82 27.14 20.85
N VAL A 116 -10.53 27.17 20.47
CA VAL A 116 -9.54 28.10 21.06
C VAL A 116 -9.95 29.55 20.85
N ILE A 117 -10.36 29.92 19.63
CA ILE A 117 -10.84 31.30 19.35
C ILE A 117 -12.01 31.65 20.23
N VAL A 118 -12.97 30.75 20.42
CA VAL A 118 -14.13 30.96 21.30
C VAL A 118 -13.71 31.15 22.74
N VAL A 119 -12.83 30.29 23.27
CA VAL A 119 -12.35 30.36 24.65
C VAL A 119 -11.59 31.67 24.90
N ILE A 120 -10.63 32.02 24.05
CA ILE A 120 -9.85 33.26 24.15
C ILE A 120 -10.78 34.49 24.09
N PHE A 121 -11.76 34.49 23.18
CA PHE A 121 -12.71 35.58 23.07
C PHE A 121 -13.55 35.74 24.33
N LEU A 122 -14.00 34.66 24.94
CA LEU A 122 -14.76 34.67 26.20
C LEU A 122 -13.94 35.26 27.38
N PHE A 123 -12.65 34.94 27.46
CA PHE A 123 -11.78 35.40 28.53
C PHE A 123 -11.30 36.83 28.31
N LEU A 124 -10.81 37.16 27.10
CA LEU A 124 -10.23 38.49 26.83
C LEU A 124 -11.29 39.54 26.50
N ARG A 125 -12.47 39.12 26.02
CA ARG A 125 -13.55 40.05 25.56
C ARG A 125 -13.07 41.12 24.58
N SER A 126 -11.99 40.85 23.84
CA SER A 126 -11.37 41.77 22.89
C SER A 126 -11.12 41.03 21.56
N ALA A 127 -11.77 41.48 20.51
CA ALA A 127 -11.61 40.91 19.18
C ALA A 127 -10.18 41.03 18.65
N SER A 128 -9.50 42.15 18.92
CA SER A 128 -8.11 42.35 18.48
C SER A 128 -7.13 41.41 19.17
N ALA A 129 -7.32 41.13 20.47
CA ALA A 129 -6.46 40.18 21.19
C ALA A 129 -6.72 38.73 20.77
N THR A 130 -7.97 38.39 20.40
CA THR A 130 -8.34 37.06 19.91
C THR A 130 -7.82 36.78 18.50
N PHE A 131 -7.62 37.82 17.69
CA PHE A 131 -7.19 37.68 16.30
C PHE A 131 -5.74 37.18 16.18
N ILE A 132 -4.86 37.53 17.15
CA ILE A 132 -3.45 37.13 17.13
C ILE A 132 -3.28 35.59 17.21
N PRO A 133 -3.79 34.91 18.26
CA PRO A 133 -3.68 33.45 18.33
C PRO A 133 -4.52 32.74 17.24
N ALA A 134 -5.63 33.34 16.80
CA ALA A 134 -6.42 32.77 15.69
C ALA A 134 -5.65 32.68 14.38
N LEU A 135 -4.69 33.57 14.13
CA LEU A 135 -3.80 33.51 12.99
C LEU A 135 -2.53 32.68 13.25
N ALA A 136 -2.03 32.67 14.48
CA ALA A 136 -0.78 32.00 14.84
C ALA A 136 -0.84 30.50 14.56
N VAL A 137 -1.92 29.82 14.93
CA VAL A 137 -2.07 28.38 14.76
C VAL A 137 -2.07 27.94 13.28
N PRO A 138 -2.94 28.51 12.40
CA PRO A 138 -2.91 28.14 10.98
C PRO A 138 -1.55 28.44 10.32
N ILE A 139 -0.92 29.59 10.66
CA ILE A 139 0.37 29.96 10.10
C ILE A 139 1.46 28.97 10.54
N SER A 140 1.45 28.53 11.81
CA SER A 140 2.39 27.53 12.34
C SER A 140 2.25 26.19 11.65
N VAL A 141 1.02 25.73 11.42
CA VAL A 141 0.73 24.48 10.70
C VAL A 141 1.20 24.57 9.25
N LEU A 142 0.86 25.66 8.54
CA LEU A 142 1.30 25.88 7.16
C LEU A 142 2.82 25.98 7.07
N GLY A 143 3.47 26.66 8.01
CA GLY A 143 4.93 26.73 8.10
C GLY A 143 5.57 25.37 8.30
N THR A 144 5.02 24.54 9.18
CA THR A 144 5.47 23.17 9.41
C THR A 144 5.32 22.32 8.15
N CYS A 145 4.17 22.37 7.48
CA CYS A 145 3.95 21.65 6.22
C CYS A 145 4.91 22.12 5.12
N ALA A 146 5.20 23.42 5.05
CA ALA A 146 6.15 23.95 4.07
C ALA A 146 7.59 23.45 4.33
N VAL A 147 8.02 23.39 5.59
CA VAL A 147 9.32 22.85 5.98
C VAL A 147 9.39 21.33 5.68
N MET A 148 8.33 20.59 6.02
CA MET A 148 8.24 19.16 5.69
C MET A 148 8.36 18.93 4.18
N TYR A 149 7.67 19.73 3.38
CA TYR A 149 7.77 19.68 1.92
C TYR A 149 9.18 19.98 1.41
N ALA A 150 9.84 21.00 1.96
CA ALA A 150 11.20 21.39 1.57
C ALA A 150 12.27 20.34 1.95
N LEU A 151 11.99 19.52 2.97
CA LEU A 151 12.86 18.45 3.45
C LEU A 151 12.46 17.07 2.90
N ASP A 152 11.54 16.99 1.93
CA ASP A 152 11.01 15.76 1.34
C ASP A 152 10.42 14.77 2.36
N TYR A 153 9.87 15.25 3.47
CA TYR A 153 9.16 14.41 4.42
C TYR A 153 7.80 13.98 3.84
N SER A 154 7.54 12.69 3.88
CA SER A 154 6.26 12.14 3.47
C SER A 154 5.18 12.33 4.54
N ILE A 155 3.97 12.66 4.10
CA ILE A 155 2.78 12.62 4.98
C ILE A 155 2.41 11.15 5.17
N ASN A 156 2.47 10.68 6.42
CA ASN A 156 2.11 9.35 6.86
C ASN A 156 1.45 9.41 8.24
N ASN A 157 0.92 8.30 8.75
CA ASN A 157 0.23 8.28 10.04
C ASN A 157 1.08 8.82 11.20
N MET A 158 2.40 8.60 11.18
CA MET A 158 3.30 9.11 12.23
C MET A 158 3.47 10.62 12.16
N THR A 159 3.66 11.16 10.95
CA THR A 159 3.80 12.62 10.77
C THR A 159 2.49 13.36 11.04
N LEU A 160 1.34 12.75 10.69
CA LEU A 160 0.02 13.29 11.03
C LEU A 160 -0.24 13.28 12.53
N LEU A 161 0.11 12.20 13.23
CA LEU A 161 0.02 12.12 14.68
C LEU A 161 0.90 13.18 15.35
N ALA A 162 2.14 13.34 14.89
CA ALA A 162 3.06 14.36 15.39
C ALA A 162 2.52 15.78 15.16
N LEU A 163 1.94 16.04 13.98
CA LEU A 163 1.32 17.32 13.65
C LEU A 163 0.14 17.63 14.59
N THR A 164 -0.77 16.68 14.79
CA THR A 164 -1.92 16.81 15.68
C THR A 164 -1.49 17.11 17.12
N LEU A 165 -0.46 16.41 17.60
CA LEU A 165 0.09 16.60 18.94
C LEU A 165 0.73 17.99 19.07
N SER A 166 1.50 18.42 18.06
CA SER A 166 2.16 19.74 18.02
C SER A 166 1.16 20.89 18.03
N VAL A 167 0.04 20.75 17.33
CA VAL A 167 -1.03 21.75 17.34
C VAL A 167 -1.62 21.91 18.73
N GLY A 168 -1.83 20.80 19.47
CA GLY A 168 -2.26 20.85 20.87
C GLY A 168 -1.32 21.72 21.72
N PHE A 169 0.00 21.54 21.61
CA PHE A 169 0.98 22.36 22.33
C PHE A 169 0.95 23.83 21.93
N VAL A 170 0.87 24.13 20.62
CA VAL A 170 0.81 25.54 20.14
C VAL A 170 -0.44 26.24 20.66
N VAL A 171 -1.54 25.50 20.79
CA VAL A 171 -2.80 26.04 21.33
C VAL A 171 -2.70 26.31 22.83
N ASP A 172 -2.01 25.46 23.59
CA ASP A 172 -1.85 25.61 25.04
C ASP A 172 -0.91 26.77 25.39
N ASP A 173 0.06 27.09 24.52
CA ASP A 173 1.05 28.16 24.74
C ASP A 173 0.61 29.51 24.16
N ALA A 174 -0.45 29.60 23.38
CA ALA A 174 -0.94 30.82 22.73
C ALA A 174 -1.99 31.54 23.57
#